data_7200022d9ebb37b66af75475461fc885
#
_entry.id   7200022d9ebb37b66af75475461fc885
#
_cell.length_a   1.000
_cell.length_b   1.000
_cell.length_c   1.000
_cell.angle_alpha   90.00
_cell.angle_beta   90.00
_cell.angle_gamma   90.00
#
_symmetry.space_group_name_H-M   'P 1'
#
loop_
_entity.id
_entity.type
_entity.pdbx_description
1 polymer ?
#
loop_
_entity_poly.entity_id
_entity_poly.type
_entity_poly.pdbx_seq_one_letter_code
_entity_poly.pdbx_strand_id
1 'polypeptide(L)'
;MDIITFCELDINLFEDRHKVENFNNGVTFKADIFIINIDSIFEFEENKISNGKEKFVSIAIIEDESDYDAFKNFGIDAWIKVSDISKINSLINLIEKRILS
;
A
#
# COMPACT_ATOMS: atom_id res chain seq x y z
N MET A 1 -4.35 -10.15 -6.73
CA MET A 1 -3.01 -9.73 -6.24
C MET A 1 -2.96 -9.81 -4.72
N ASP A 2 -1.76 -9.95 -4.19
CA ASP A 2 -1.55 -9.95 -2.74
C ASP A 2 -1.26 -8.52 -2.27
N ILE A 3 -2.09 -8.04 -1.35
CA ILE A 3 -2.02 -6.68 -0.82
C ILE A 3 -1.80 -6.75 0.69
N ILE A 4 -0.80 -6.04 1.19
CA ILE A 4 -0.53 -5.92 2.62
C ILE A 4 -0.79 -4.48 3.04
N THR A 5 -1.61 -4.31 4.07
CA THR A 5 -1.91 -2.99 4.63
C THR A 5 -1.20 -2.81 5.96
N PHE A 6 -0.59 -1.65 6.15
CA PHE A 6 0.05 -1.24 7.41
C PHE A 6 -0.85 -0.33 8.24
N CYS A 7 -2.06 -0.07 7.75
CA CYS A 7 -3.05 0.77 8.43
C CYS A 7 -4.40 0.06 8.40
N GLU A 8 -5.31 0.48 9.27
CA GLU A 8 -6.65 -0.09 9.30
C GLU A 8 -7.47 0.37 8.12
N LEU A 9 -7.88 -0.58 7.29
CA LEU A 9 -8.78 -0.35 6.16
C LEU A 9 -9.83 -1.43 6.14
N ASP A 10 -11.04 -1.07 5.72
CA ASP A 10 -12.11 -2.03 5.52
C ASP A 10 -11.75 -2.93 4.35
N ILE A 11 -11.65 -4.22 4.60
CA ILE A 11 -11.34 -5.22 3.57
C ILE A 11 -12.37 -5.19 2.43
N ASN A 12 -13.60 -4.76 2.72
CA ASN A 12 -14.66 -4.65 1.72
C ASN A 12 -14.45 -3.52 0.70
N LEU A 13 -13.47 -2.65 0.94
CA LEU A 13 -13.07 -1.64 -0.04
C LEU A 13 -12.44 -2.26 -1.28
N PHE A 14 -11.90 -3.46 -1.15
CA PHE A 14 -11.14 -4.13 -2.22
C PHE A 14 -12.00 -5.14 -2.97
N GLU A 15 -11.69 -5.34 -4.24
CA GLU A 15 -12.35 -6.36 -5.04
C GLU A 15 -12.01 -7.77 -4.50
N ASP A 16 -12.95 -8.71 -4.60
CA ASP A 16 -12.81 -10.07 -4.07
C ASP A 16 -11.62 -10.85 -4.64
N ARG A 17 -11.17 -10.48 -5.83
CA ARG A 17 -10.04 -11.14 -6.49
C ARG A 17 -8.68 -10.87 -5.81
N HIS A 18 -8.63 -9.89 -4.92
CA HIS A 18 -7.41 -9.55 -4.20
C HIS A 18 -7.38 -10.21 -2.83
N LYS A 19 -6.22 -10.72 -2.45
CA LYS A 19 -5.98 -11.22 -1.11
C LYS A 19 -5.39 -10.06 -0.29
N VAL A 20 -6.16 -9.53 0.64
CA VAL A 20 -5.79 -8.38 1.45
C VAL A 20 -5.57 -8.82 2.89
N GLU A 21 -4.40 -8.52 3.43
CA GLU A 21 -4.05 -8.84 4.81
C GLU A 21 -3.41 -7.64 5.48
N ASN A 22 -3.61 -7.52 6.79
CA ASN A 22 -2.89 -6.56 7.59
C ASN A 22 -1.49 -7.08 7.87
N PHE A 23 -0.51 -6.16 7.89
CA PHE A 23 0.87 -6.53 8.21
C PHE A 23 0.94 -7.15 9.62
N ASN A 24 1.67 -8.25 9.73
CA ASN A 24 1.89 -8.96 10.97
C ASN A 24 3.37 -9.33 11.08
N ASN A 25 4.03 -8.84 12.14
CA ASN A 25 5.43 -9.14 12.39
C ASN A 25 5.66 -10.64 12.59
N GLY A 26 6.76 -11.13 12.03
CA GLY A 26 7.15 -12.52 12.18
C GLY A 26 6.50 -13.47 11.18
N VAL A 27 5.65 -12.96 10.28
CA VAL A 27 5.02 -13.74 9.22
C VAL A 27 5.69 -13.44 7.88
N THR A 28 6.04 -14.49 7.16
CA THR A 28 6.57 -14.34 5.80
C THR A 28 5.46 -13.87 4.85
N PHE A 29 5.77 -12.91 4.00
CA PHE A 29 4.79 -12.37 3.07
C PHE A 29 5.39 -12.19 1.67
N LYS A 30 4.51 -12.14 0.67
CA LYS A 30 4.85 -11.90 -0.74
C LYS A 30 3.82 -10.94 -1.32
N ALA A 31 3.98 -9.65 -1.04
CA ALA A 31 3.03 -8.65 -1.46
C ALA A 31 3.37 -8.06 -2.83
N ASP A 32 2.34 -7.84 -3.63
CA ASP A 32 2.43 -7.07 -4.87
C ASP A 32 2.26 -5.58 -4.59
N ILE A 33 1.42 -5.26 -3.60
CA ILE A 33 1.10 -3.88 -3.22
C ILE A 33 1.16 -3.74 -1.71
N PHE A 34 1.79 -2.67 -1.24
CA PHE A 34 1.75 -2.23 0.16
C PHE A 34 0.95 -0.96 0.27
N ILE A 35 0.08 -0.88 1.27
CA ILE A 35 -0.70 0.32 1.56
C ILE A 35 -0.31 0.83 2.92
N ILE A 36 0.14 2.07 2.98
CA ILE A 36 0.67 2.68 4.20
C ILE A 36 0.04 4.06 4.44
N ASN A 37 0.13 4.52 5.68
CA ASN A 37 -0.22 5.88 6.06
C ASN A 37 0.97 6.53 6.75
N ILE A 38 0.81 7.78 7.19
CA ILE A 38 1.92 8.52 7.81
C ILE A 38 2.41 7.84 9.11
N ASP A 39 1.50 7.21 9.86
CA ASP A 39 1.84 6.56 11.12
C ASP A 39 2.61 5.25 10.93
N SER A 40 2.51 4.63 9.77
CA SER A 40 3.10 3.31 9.50
C SER A 40 4.31 3.34 8.57
N ILE A 41 4.73 4.52 8.13
CA ILE A 41 5.80 4.61 7.13
C ILE A 41 7.12 4.00 7.60
N PHE A 42 7.50 4.19 8.85
CA PHE A 42 8.75 3.64 9.37
C PHE A 42 8.69 2.12 9.50
N GLU A 43 7.55 1.58 9.93
CA GLU A 43 7.34 0.14 10.00
C GLU A 43 7.45 -0.49 8.60
N PHE A 44 6.87 0.15 7.61
CA PHE A 44 6.98 -0.29 6.23
C PHE A 44 8.44 -0.28 5.75
N GLU A 45 9.16 0.83 5.98
CA GLU A 45 10.56 0.95 5.57
C GLU A 45 11.45 -0.13 6.21
N GLU A 46 11.21 -0.48 7.46
CA GLU A 46 11.96 -1.52 8.16
C GLU A 46 11.67 -2.92 7.62
N ASN A 47 10.48 -3.16 7.09
CA ASN A 47 10.02 -4.50 6.74
C ASN A 47 9.92 -4.79 5.23
N LYS A 48 9.98 -3.77 4.39
CA LYS A 48 9.82 -3.96 2.94
C LYS A 48 10.87 -4.88 2.32
N ILE A 49 12.06 -4.90 2.85
CA ILE A 49 13.14 -5.76 2.34
C ILE A 49 12.87 -7.25 2.59
N SER A 50 11.99 -7.56 3.54
CA SER A 50 11.59 -8.94 3.84
C SER A 50 10.50 -9.47 2.92
N ASN A 51 10.03 -8.64 1.97
CA ASN A 51 9.03 -9.07 1.00
C ASN A 51 9.62 -10.15 0.09
N GLY A 52 8.84 -11.23 -0.11
CA GLY A 52 9.26 -12.34 -0.96
C GLY A 52 9.21 -12.05 -2.45
N LYS A 53 8.65 -10.90 -2.85
CA LYS A 53 8.63 -10.43 -4.23
C LYS A 53 9.54 -9.23 -4.36
N GLU A 54 10.41 -9.23 -5.37
CA GLU A 54 11.29 -8.09 -5.64
C GLU A 54 10.55 -6.90 -6.23
N LYS A 55 9.54 -7.19 -7.06
CA LYS A 55 8.74 -6.15 -7.70
C LYS A 55 7.46 -5.93 -6.92
N PHE A 56 7.32 -4.77 -6.33
CA PHE A 56 6.13 -4.37 -5.59
C PHE A 56 5.91 -2.87 -5.71
N VAL A 57 4.70 -2.44 -5.37
CA VAL A 57 4.30 -1.04 -5.43
C VAL A 57 3.81 -0.61 -4.05
N SER A 58 4.19 0.59 -3.63
CA SER A 58 3.72 1.19 -2.39
C SER A 58 2.72 2.30 -2.68
N ILE A 59 1.59 2.28 -1.95
CA ILE A 59 0.54 3.31 -2.03
C ILE A 59 0.45 3.97 -0.66
N ALA A 60 0.58 5.30 -0.63
CA ALA A 60 0.42 6.08 0.59
C ALA A 60 -0.98 6.69 0.66
N ILE A 61 -1.63 6.54 1.81
CA ILE A 61 -2.92 7.20 2.09
C ILE A 61 -2.62 8.52 2.78
N ILE A 62 -3.09 9.62 2.21
CA ILE A 62 -2.82 10.97 2.64
C ILE A 62 -4.07 11.59 3.25
N GLU A 63 -4.00 12.06 4.49
CA GLU A 63 -5.09 12.79 5.15
C GLU A 63 -4.96 14.28 4.94
N ASP A 64 -3.73 14.80 4.98
CA ASP A 64 -3.43 16.21 4.86
C ASP A 64 -2.34 16.39 3.80
N GLU A 65 -2.33 17.52 3.12
CA GLU A 65 -1.31 17.84 2.12
C GLU A 65 0.10 17.86 2.70
N SER A 66 0.26 18.15 4.00
CA SER A 66 1.55 18.08 4.68
C SER A 66 2.11 16.66 4.73
N ASP A 67 1.26 15.64 4.68
CA ASP A 67 1.70 14.23 4.64
C ASP A 67 2.48 13.93 3.35
N TYR A 68 2.12 14.61 2.28
CA TYR A 68 2.78 14.46 0.98
C TYR A 68 4.29 14.75 1.10
N ASP A 69 4.63 15.81 1.79
CA ASP A 69 6.04 16.19 1.99
C ASP A 69 6.79 15.14 2.84
N ALA A 70 6.09 14.55 3.82
CA ALA A 70 6.67 13.50 4.65
C ALA A 70 7.00 12.24 3.84
N PHE A 71 6.11 11.85 2.92
CA PHE A 71 6.31 10.66 2.08
C PHE A 71 7.32 10.84 0.96
N LYS A 72 7.54 12.06 0.55
CA LYS A 72 8.35 12.41 -0.62
C LYS A 72 9.77 11.84 -0.57
N ASN A 73 10.34 11.69 0.61
CA ASN A 73 11.70 11.20 0.82
C ASN A 73 11.78 9.67 0.89
N PHE A 74 10.66 8.96 0.82
CA PHE A 74 10.60 7.52 1.02
C PHE A 74 10.36 6.69 -0.26
N GLY A 75 10.35 7.33 -1.42
CA GLY A 75 10.22 6.62 -2.69
C GLY A 75 8.89 5.90 -2.87
N ILE A 76 7.81 6.51 -2.41
CA ILE A 76 6.46 5.96 -2.56
C ILE A 76 6.01 6.05 -4.02
N ASP A 77 5.40 4.98 -4.53
CA ASP A 77 5.04 4.87 -5.94
C ASP A 77 3.73 5.57 -6.31
N ALA A 78 2.77 5.60 -5.39
CA ALA A 78 1.46 6.20 -5.65
C ALA A 78 0.85 6.77 -4.37
N TRP A 79 -0.07 7.68 -4.53
CA TRP A 79 -0.75 8.35 -3.41
C TRP A 79 -2.25 8.36 -3.64
N ILE A 80 -3.02 8.30 -2.54
CA ILE A 80 -4.46 8.46 -2.58
C ILE A 80 -4.89 9.22 -1.33
N LYS A 81 -5.78 10.20 -1.50
CA LYS A 81 -6.33 10.93 -0.36
C LYS A 81 -7.36 10.07 0.35
N VAL A 82 -7.44 10.19 1.68
CA VAL A 82 -8.42 9.44 2.47
C VAL A 82 -9.84 9.74 1.99
N SER A 83 -10.11 10.97 1.53
CA SER A 83 -11.41 11.36 0.97
C SER A 83 -11.75 10.62 -0.34
N ASP A 84 -10.74 10.07 -1.03
CA ASP A 84 -10.91 9.35 -2.29
C ASP A 84 -10.71 7.83 -2.11
N ILE A 85 -10.71 7.34 -0.89
CA ILE A 85 -10.39 5.93 -0.60
C ILE A 85 -11.33 4.95 -1.31
N SER A 86 -12.56 5.36 -1.60
CA SER A 86 -13.51 4.53 -2.34
C SER A 86 -13.04 4.24 -3.77
N LYS A 87 -12.08 4.99 -4.27
CA LYS A 87 -11.49 4.82 -5.60
C LYS A 87 -10.24 3.96 -5.60
N ILE A 88 -9.92 3.31 -4.48
CA ILE A 88 -8.69 2.51 -4.33
C ILE A 88 -8.60 1.40 -5.39
N ASN A 89 -9.71 0.76 -5.75
CA ASN A 89 -9.68 -0.29 -6.75
C ASN A 89 -9.30 0.22 -8.14
N SER A 90 -9.74 1.42 -8.49
CA SER A 90 -9.36 2.05 -9.76
C SER A 90 -7.86 2.30 -9.82
N LEU A 91 -7.28 2.75 -8.71
CA LEU A 91 -5.85 2.96 -8.60
C LEU A 91 -5.09 1.63 -8.69
N ILE A 92 -5.55 0.60 -7.99
CA ILE A 92 -4.94 -0.72 -8.00
C ILE A 92 -4.98 -1.32 -9.42
N ASN A 93 -6.11 -1.20 -10.09
CA ASN A 93 -6.26 -1.70 -11.47
C ASN A 93 -5.27 -1.01 -12.42
N LEU A 94 -5.09 0.30 -12.25
CA LEU A 94 -4.15 1.06 -13.04
C LEU A 94 -2.70 0.62 -12.79
N ILE A 95 -2.34 0.41 -11.53
CA ILE A 95 -1.02 -0.06 -11.12
C ILE A 95 -0.74 -1.45 -11.71
N GLU A 96 -1.69 -2.36 -11.58
CA GLU A 96 -1.58 -3.71 -12.13
C GLU A 96 -1.31 -3.67 -13.63
N LYS A 97 -2.03 -2.84 -14.32
CA LYS A 97 -1.94 -2.74 -15.78
C LYS A 97 -0.64 -2.10 -16.25
N ARG A 98 -0.17 -1.05 -15.57
CA ARG A 98 0.96 -0.23 -16.03
C ARG A 98 2.30 -0.57 -15.41
N ILE A 99 2.30 -1.08 -14.20
CA ILE A 99 3.54 -1.27 -13.43
C ILE A 99 3.81 -2.76 -13.20
N LEU A 100 2.78 -3.53 -12.84
CA LEU A 100 2.94 -4.93 -12.43
C LEU A 100 2.70 -5.94 -13.55
N SER A 101 2.18 -5.50 -14.66
CA SER A 101 1.95 -6.41 -15.81
C SER A 101 3.22 -6.63 -16.63
#